data_98aeedca582fbbe171d71000b5fe1c6d
#
_entry.id   98aeedca582fbbe171d71000b5fe1c6d
#
_cell.length_a   1.000
_cell.length_b   1.000
_cell.length_c   1.000
_cell.angle_alpha   90.00
_cell.angle_beta   90.00
_cell.angle_gamma   90.00
#
_symmetry.space_group_name_H-M   'P 1'
#
loop_
_entity.id
_entity.type
_entity.pdbx_description
1 polymer ?
#
loop_
_entity_poly.entity_id
_entity_poly.type
_entity_poly.pdbx_seq_one_letter_code
_entity_poly.pdbx_strand_id
1 'polypeptide(L)'
;FDRDSDLLKKRINETAEDYSKIYEYIRAIKFLSVNNLGYDIILRPHPSEDIETWEIFLKDIPNVHVIRKGPINAWVHNSFAVMHNSCTTAIEATVSKKPVITYIPFEQKYASQLANKLGHRVKSLDELLKKVNNVFETRENNNQNELGNSLPDILLKKLYLDDELAAEKMVKVWEKIE
;
A
#
# COMPACT_ATOMS: atom_id res chain seq x y z
N PHE A 1 30.54 10.30 21.85
CA PHE A 1 30.20 11.45 20.96
C PHE A 1 29.75 11.00 19.55
N ASP A 2 30.35 9.96 18.97
CA ASP A 2 30.04 9.52 17.59
C ASP A 2 28.67 8.80 17.43
N ARG A 3 28.27 7.95 18.38
CA ARG A 3 27.01 7.19 18.28
C ARG A 3 25.77 8.06 18.21
N ASP A 4 25.71 9.16 18.94
CA ASP A 4 24.58 10.08 18.94
C ASP A 4 24.51 10.86 17.61
N SER A 5 25.66 11.21 17.04
CA SER A 5 25.74 11.87 15.73
C SER A 5 25.23 11.00 14.59
N ASP A 6 25.59 9.71 14.56
CA ASP A 6 25.17 8.79 13.52
C ASP A 6 23.68 8.42 13.63
N LEU A 7 23.19 8.27 14.86
CA LEU A 7 21.76 8.07 15.11
C LEU A 7 20.94 9.28 14.66
N LEU A 8 21.42 10.49 14.97
CA LEU A 8 20.75 11.72 14.55
C LEU A 8 20.74 11.87 13.03
N LYS A 9 21.86 11.62 12.35
CA LYS A 9 21.93 11.62 10.87
C LYS A 9 20.96 10.61 10.25
N LYS A 10 20.90 9.39 10.82
CA LYS A 10 19.97 8.36 10.36
C LYS A 10 18.54 8.85 10.48
N ARG A 11 18.11 9.40 11.63
CA ARG A 11 16.76 9.91 11.84
C ARG A 11 16.40 11.06 10.91
N ILE A 12 17.34 11.99 10.67
CA ILE A 12 17.13 13.08 9.71
C ILE A 12 16.87 12.51 8.31
N ASN A 13 17.67 11.54 7.88
CA ASN A 13 17.49 10.92 6.55
C ASN A 13 16.18 10.13 6.44
N GLU A 14 15.79 9.39 7.47
CA GLU A 14 14.50 8.70 7.53
C GLU A 14 13.34 9.69 7.40
N THR A 15 13.37 10.77 8.17
CA THR A 15 12.34 11.82 8.13
C THR A 15 12.28 12.50 6.76
N ALA A 16 13.42 12.82 6.15
CA ALA A 16 13.48 13.40 4.82
C ALA A 16 12.91 12.45 3.75
N GLU A 17 13.18 11.15 3.87
CA GLU A 17 12.59 10.14 2.99
C GLU A 17 11.06 10.07 3.16
N ASP A 18 10.55 10.13 4.38
CA ASP A 18 9.12 10.08 4.66
C ASP A 18 8.38 11.32 4.12
N TYR A 19 8.93 12.52 4.30
CA TYR A 19 8.36 13.73 3.68
C TYR A 19 8.37 13.66 2.15
N SER A 20 9.42 13.11 1.56
CA SER A 20 9.51 12.92 0.11
C SER A 20 8.44 11.96 -0.40
N LYS A 21 8.14 10.89 0.35
CA LYS A 21 7.03 9.96 0.05
C LYS A 21 5.69 10.69 0.08
N ILE A 22 5.40 11.43 1.14
CA ILE A 22 4.15 12.20 1.26
C ILE A 22 3.99 13.15 0.08
N TYR A 23 5.02 13.92 -0.26
CA TYR A 23 4.99 14.84 -1.38
C TYR A 23 4.69 14.13 -2.71
N GLU A 24 5.39 13.04 -3.00
CA GLU A 24 5.16 12.27 -4.23
C GLU A 24 3.77 11.63 -4.27
N TYR A 25 3.22 11.22 -3.13
CA TYR A 25 1.84 10.72 -3.06
C TYR A 25 0.81 11.81 -3.32
N ILE A 26 0.98 13.00 -2.76
CA ILE A 26 0.11 14.15 -3.05
C ILE A 26 0.14 14.45 -4.56
N ARG A 27 1.32 14.45 -5.19
CA ARG A 27 1.46 14.63 -6.64
C ARG A 27 0.74 13.54 -7.43
N ALA A 28 0.93 12.28 -7.03
CA ALA A 28 0.32 11.13 -7.68
C ALA A 28 -1.21 11.17 -7.58
N ILE A 29 -1.76 11.45 -6.40
CA ILE A 29 -3.20 11.57 -6.18
C ILE A 29 -3.80 12.68 -7.03
N LYS A 30 -3.20 13.87 -7.03
CA LYS A 30 -3.64 15.00 -7.86
C LYS A 30 -3.59 14.67 -9.34
N PHE A 31 -2.52 14.03 -9.78
CA PHE A 31 -2.37 13.62 -11.19
C PHE A 31 -3.41 12.57 -11.59
N LEU A 32 -3.63 11.54 -10.78
CA LEU A 32 -4.66 10.54 -11.02
C LEU A 32 -6.06 11.14 -11.00
N SER A 33 -6.34 12.05 -10.08
CA SER A 33 -7.65 12.71 -9.97
C SER A 33 -8.04 13.47 -11.23
N VAL A 34 -7.10 14.22 -11.82
CA VAL A 34 -7.35 15.01 -13.03
C VAL A 34 -7.50 14.13 -14.29
N ASN A 35 -6.83 12.97 -14.31
CA ASN A 35 -6.74 12.10 -15.48
C ASN A 35 -7.55 10.79 -15.33
N ASN A 36 -8.45 10.70 -14.35
CA ASN A 36 -9.15 9.44 -14.07
C ASN A 36 -10.33 9.17 -15.02
N LEU A 37 -10.72 7.90 -15.08
CA LEU A 37 -11.82 7.39 -15.89
C LEU A 37 -13.16 7.31 -15.13
N GLY A 38 -13.32 8.02 -14.02
CA GLY A 38 -14.56 8.05 -13.22
C GLY A 38 -14.54 7.21 -11.96
N TYR A 39 -13.36 6.95 -11.36
CA TYR A 39 -13.22 6.30 -10.06
C TYR A 39 -12.93 7.31 -8.93
N ASP A 40 -13.29 6.94 -7.71
CA ASP A 40 -12.90 7.66 -6.50
C ASP A 40 -11.55 7.17 -5.97
N ILE A 41 -10.77 8.08 -5.40
CA ILE A 41 -9.50 7.80 -4.74
C ILE A 41 -9.70 7.91 -3.23
N ILE A 42 -9.53 6.81 -2.52
CA ILE A 42 -9.58 6.78 -1.06
C ILE A 42 -8.16 6.77 -0.52
N LEU A 43 -7.75 7.86 0.12
CA LEU A 43 -6.50 7.92 0.86
C LEU A 43 -6.73 7.51 2.31
N ARG A 44 -5.98 6.53 2.77
CA ARG A 44 -5.95 6.10 4.16
C ARG A 44 -4.57 6.36 4.76
N PRO A 45 -4.37 7.47 5.47
CA PRO A 45 -3.10 7.76 6.14
C PRO A 45 -2.75 6.67 7.15
N HIS A 46 -1.45 6.41 7.31
CA HIS A 46 -0.97 5.53 8.37
C HIS A 46 -1.40 6.09 9.74
N PRO A 47 -1.66 5.24 10.76
CA PRO A 47 -2.05 5.71 12.09
C PRO A 47 -1.09 6.71 12.76
N SER A 48 0.20 6.67 12.39
CA SER A 48 1.21 7.62 12.87
C SER A 48 1.29 8.91 12.06
N GLU A 49 0.60 9.02 10.93
CA GLU A 49 0.57 10.24 10.13
C GLU A 49 -0.53 11.18 10.61
N ASP A 50 -0.30 12.47 10.49
CA ASP A 50 -1.28 13.49 10.77
C ASP A 50 -2.31 13.58 9.63
N ILE A 51 -3.58 13.33 9.95
CA ILE A 51 -4.68 13.35 8.97
C ILE A 51 -4.94 14.76 8.44
N GLU A 52 -4.80 15.78 9.28
CA GLU A 52 -5.06 17.18 8.89
C GLU A 52 -4.10 17.63 7.79
N THR A 53 -2.86 17.17 7.83
CA THR A 53 -1.88 17.42 6.77
C THR A 53 -2.40 16.93 5.42
N TRP A 54 -2.96 15.73 5.35
CA TRP A 54 -3.51 15.19 4.11
C TRP A 54 -4.76 15.93 3.65
N GLU A 55 -5.65 16.28 4.57
CA GLU A 55 -6.87 17.02 4.29
C GLU A 55 -6.55 18.41 3.72
N ILE A 56 -5.57 19.13 4.27
CA ILE A 56 -5.15 20.46 3.76
C ILE A 56 -4.77 20.39 2.28
N PHE A 57 -4.05 19.37 1.85
CA PHE A 57 -3.57 19.25 0.47
C PHE A 57 -4.58 18.67 -0.52
N LEU A 58 -5.60 17.96 -0.06
CA LEU A 58 -6.49 17.16 -0.90
C LEU A 58 -7.98 17.53 -0.78
N LYS A 59 -8.40 18.37 0.15
CA LYS A 59 -9.81 18.71 0.45
C LYS A 59 -10.62 19.27 -0.71
N ASP A 60 -9.95 19.96 -1.64
CA ASP A 60 -10.63 20.63 -2.74
C ASP A 60 -10.70 19.78 -4.02
N ILE A 61 -10.41 18.48 -3.91
CA ILE A 61 -10.42 17.55 -5.03
C ILE A 61 -11.65 16.64 -4.90
N PRO A 62 -12.68 16.79 -5.75
CA PRO A 62 -14.00 16.18 -5.54
C PRO A 62 -14.02 14.67 -5.45
N ASN A 63 -13.14 13.97 -6.18
CA ASN A 63 -13.06 12.52 -6.25
C ASN A 63 -11.94 11.93 -5.36
N VAL A 64 -11.43 12.71 -4.39
CA VAL A 64 -10.42 12.27 -3.43
C VAL A 64 -10.96 12.40 -2.02
N HIS A 65 -10.91 11.30 -1.28
CA HIS A 65 -11.45 11.22 0.07
C HIS A 65 -10.36 10.76 1.04
N VAL A 66 -10.09 11.57 2.06
CA VAL A 66 -9.16 11.23 3.16
C VAL A 66 -9.97 10.57 4.27
N ILE A 67 -9.82 9.26 4.47
CA ILE A 67 -10.66 8.49 5.39
C ILE A 67 -9.80 7.57 6.25
N ARG A 68 -9.88 7.72 7.58
CA ARG A 68 -9.25 6.80 8.55
C ARG A 68 -10.23 5.84 9.21
N LYS A 69 -11.54 6.07 9.05
CA LYS A 69 -12.61 5.32 9.72
C LYS A 69 -12.72 3.89 9.19
N GLY A 70 -12.99 2.95 10.09
CA GLY A 70 -13.26 1.56 9.79
C GLY A 70 -11.99 0.69 9.57
N PRO A 71 -12.15 -0.63 9.57
CA PRO A 71 -11.05 -1.57 9.38
C PRO A 71 -10.53 -1.55 7.95
N ILE A 72 -9.21 -1.71 7.78
CA ILE A 72 -8.56 -1.66 6.47
C ILE A 72 -9.08 -2.75 5.51
N ASN A 73 -9.38 -3.93 6.02
CA ASN A 73 -9.85 -5.06 5.21
C ASN A 73 -11.13 -4.74 4.44
N ALA A 74 -12.09 -4.02 5.07
CA ALA A 74 -13.31 -3.61 4.40
C ALA A 74 -13.04 -2.69 3.21
N TRP A 75 -12.06 -1.79 3.33
CA TRP A 75 -11.64 -0.90 2.25
C TRP A 75 -10.90 -1.65 1.14
N VAL A 76 -9.99 -2.55 1.49
CA VAL A 76 -9.28 -3.41 0.54
C VAL A 76 -10.26 -4.25 -0.26
N HIS A 77 -11.21 -4.92 0.40
CA HIS A 77 -12.20 -5.76 -0.29
C HIS A 77 -13.10 -4.99 -1.27
N ASN A 78 -13.45 -3.74 -0.95
CA ASN A 78 -14.31 -2.91 -1.80
C ASN A 78 -13.54 -2.08 -2.83
N SER A 79 -12.21 -2.07 -2.80
CA SER A 79 -11.40 -1.39 -3.81
C SER A 79 -11.24 -2.23 -5.08
N PHE A 80 -11.03 -1.59 -6.22
CA PHE A 80 -10.64 -2.28 -7.46
C PHE A 80 -9.11 -2.47 -7.54
N ALA A 81 -8.33 -1.61 -6.88
CA ALA A 81 -6.88 -1.72 -6.77
C ALA A 81 -6.40 -1.07 -5.47
N VAL A 82 -5.23 -1.46 -5.01
CA VAL A 82 -4.55 -0.84 -3.88
C VAL A 82 -3.21 -0.29 -4.33
N MET A 83 -3.01 1.02 -4.18
CA MET A 83 -1.72 1.68 -4.39
C MET A 83 -1.02 1.85 -3.05
N HIS A 84 0.26 1.51 -2.99
CA HIS A 84 1.05 1.66 -1.76
C HIS A 84 2.51 2.03 -2.03
N ASN A 85 3.19 2.44 -0.96
CA ASN A 85 4.62 2.56 -0.85
C ASN A 85 5.05 2.05 0.53
N SER A 86 5.72 0.91 0.58
CA SER A 86 6.23 0.29 1.83
C SER A 86 5.17 -0.06 2.88
N CYS A 87 3.88 -0.08 2.54
CA CYS A 87 2.80 -0.37 3.48
C CYS A 87 2.46 -1.87 3.52
N THR A 88 2.28 -2.41 4.72
CA THR A 88 1.86 -3.81 4.93
C THR A 88 0.48 -4.12 4.37
N THR A 89 -0.37 -3.12 4.13
CA THR A 89 -1.65 -3.26 3.43
C THR A 89 -1.50 -3.94 2.06
N ALA A 90 -0.32 -3.85 1.43
CA ALA A 90 -0.01 -4.59 0.21
C ALA A 90 -0.11 -6.11 0.40
N ILE A 91 0.26 -6.63 1.57
CA ILE A 91 0.17 -8.05 1.89
C ILE A 91 -1.30 -8.45 1.96
N GLU A 92 -2.11 -7.68 2.69
CA GLU A 92 -3.55 -7.91 2.83
C GLU A 92 -4.27 -7.86 1.48
N ALA A 93 -3.94 -6.86 0.65
CA ALA A 93 -4.48 -6.74 -0.70
C ALA A 93 -4.09 -7.92 -1.59
N THR A 94 -2.82 -8.37 -1.53
CA THR A 94 -2.35 -9.53 -2.31
C THR A 94 -3.05 -10.82 -1.87
N VAL A 95 -3.18 -11.07 -0.56
CA VAL A 95 -3.91 -12.22 -0.02
C VAL A 95 -5.39 -12.18 -0.43
N SER A 96 -5.98 -10.99 -0.46
CA SER A 96 -7.35 -10.75 -0.91
C SER A 96 -7.50 -10.75 -2.45
N LYS A 97 -6.45 -11.12 -3.20
CA LYS A 97 -6.41 -11.17 -4.66
C LYS A 97 -6.79 -9.83 -5.32
N LYS A 98 -6.48 -8.73 -4.67
CA LYS A 98 -6.67 -7.39 -5.24
C LYS A 98 -5.43 -6.97 -6.03
N PRO A 99 -5.59 -6.26 -7.16
CA PRO A 99 -4.47 -5.64 -7.85
C PRO A 99 -3.70 -4.71 -6.93
N VAL A 100 -2.39 -4.94 -6.83
CA VAL A 100 -1.48 -4.12 -6.02
C VAL A 100 -0.58 -3.32 -6.95
N ILE A 101 -0.51 -2.02 -6.74
CA ILE A 101 0.37 -1.09 -7.46
C ILE A 101 1.36 -0.50 -6.47
N THR A 102 2.64 -0.78 -6.67
CA THR A 102 3.72 -0.32 -5.81
C THR A 102 4.38 0.91 -6.44
N TYR A 103 4.00 2.10 -5.97
CA TYR A 103 4.51 3.36 -6.52
C TYR A 103 5.77 3.81 -5.76
N ILE A 104 6.93 3.71 -6.43
CA ILE A 104 8.25 4.05 -5.87
C ILE A 104 8.98 4.97 -6.86
N PRO A 105 8.71 6.29 -6.83
CA PRO A 105 9.26 7.24 -7.78
C PRO A 105 10.75 7.57 -7.57
N PHE A 106 11.30 7.26 -6.40
CA PHE A 106 12.71 7.47 -6.07
C PHE A 106 13.28 6.30 -5.26
N GLU A 107 14.60 6.22 -5.16
CA GLU A 107 15.27 5.18 -4.38
C GLU A 107 15.05 5.39 -2.87
N GLN A 108 14.63 4.33 -2.18
CA GLN A 108 14.31 4.34 -0.76
C GLN A 108 15.23 3.40 0.02
N LYS A 109 15.88 3.91 1.05
CA LYS A 109 16.81 3.15 1.89
C LYS A 109 16.12 2.50 3.09
N TYR A 110 15.05 3.12 3.59
CA TYR A 110 14.36 2.74 4.84
C TYR A 110 13.01 2.08 4.61
N ALA A 111 12.71 1.71 3.36
CA ALA A 111 11.43 1.14 2.96
C ALA A 111 11.26 -0.34 3.34
N SER A 112 10.02 -0.77 3.55
CA SER A 112 9.69 -2.18 3.73
C SER A 112 10.02 -3.01 2.50
N GLN A 113 11.04 -3.85 2.61
CA GLN A 113 11.51 -4.70 1.52
C GLN A 113 10.47 -5.73 1.05
N LEU A 114 9.67 -6.28 1.97
CA LEU A 114 8.65 -7.27 1.62
C LEU A 114 7.48 -6.63 0.87
N ALA A 115 6.87 -5.58 1.42
CA ALA A 115 5.74 -4.90 0.81
C ALA A 115 6.08 -4.39 -0.60
N ASN A 116 7.28 -3.79 -0.78
CA ASN A 116 7.71 -3.23 -2.06
C ASN A 116 8.08 -4.27 -3.14
N LYS A 117 8.05 -5.56 -2.80
CA LYS A 117 8.20 -6.67 -3.77
C LYS A 117 6.85 -7.22 -4.26
N LEU A 118 5.74 -6.70 -3.73
CA LEU A 118 4.41 -7.15 -4.08
C LEU A 118 3.80 -6.25 -5.16
N GLY A 119 2.99 -6.88 -6.02
CA GLY A 119 2.24 -6.17 -7.05
C GLY A 119 3.10 -5.63 -8.20
N HIS A 120 2.51 -4.71 -8.93
CA HIS A 120 3.15 -4.09 -10.10
C HIS A 120 3.87 -2.81 -9.70
N ARG A 121 5.20 -2.82 -9.84
CA ARG A 121 6.02 -1.65 -9.51
C ARG A 121 5.99 -0.62 -10.64
N VAL A 122 5.72 0.63 -10.28
CA VAL A 122 5.75 1.80 -11.15
C VAL A 122 6.62 2.90 -10.55
N LYS A 123 7.28 3.69 -11.39
CA LYS A 123 8.24 4.70 -10.96
C LYS A 123 7.90 6.11 -11.41
N SER A 124 7.00 6.25 -12.36
CA SER A 124 6.58 7.57 -12.88
C SER A 124 5.06 7.74 -12.78
N LEU A 125 4.60 8.98 -12.90
CA LEU A 125 3.17 9.30 -12.91
C LEU A 125 2.48 8.71 -14.14
N ASP A 126 3.14 8.69 -15.29
CA ASP A 126 2.57 8.14 -16.53
C ASP A 126 2.44 6.61 -16.45
N GLU A 127 3.45 5.90 -15.92
CA GLU A 127 3.35 4.47 -15.64
C GLU A 127 2.22 4.16 -14.67
N LEU A 128 2.09 4.99 -13.62
CA LEU A 128 1.04 4.85 -12.61
C LEU A 128 -0.33 5.01 -13.24
N LEU A 129 -0.58 6.09 -13.99
CA LEU A 129 -1.84 6.34 -14.67
C LEU A 129 -2.20 5.21 -15.63
N LYS A 130 -1.26 4.81 -16.47
CA LYS A 130 -1.46 3.69 -17.41
C LYS A 130 -1.84 2.41 -16.69
N LYS A 131 -1.18 2.12 -15.56
CA LYS A 131 -1.48 0.89 -14.80
C LYS A 131 -2.83 0.96 -14.09
N VAL A 132 -3.17 2.08 -13.47
CA VAL A 132 -4.47 2.26 -12.80
C VAL A 132 -5.60 2.15 -13.81
N ASN A 133 -5.52 2.84 -14.94
CA ASN A 133 -6.54 2.80 -15.99
C ASN A 133 -6.70 1.40 -16.57
N ASN A 134 -5.61 0.69 -16.85
CA ASN A 134 -5.65 -0.70 -17.32
C ASN A 134 -6.39 -1.61 -16.34
N VAL A 135 -6.10 -1.50 -15.02
CA VAL A 135 -6.78 -2.30 -13.99
C VAL A 135 -8.27 -1.94 -13.91
N PHE A 136 -8.60 -0.66 -14.03
CA PHE A 136 -9.97 -0.19 -13.99
C PHE A 136 -10.79 -0.72 -15.18
N GLU A 137 -10.28 -0.58 -16.39
CA GLU A 137 -10.92 -1.08 -17.64
C GLU A 137 -11.07 -2.61 -17.66
N THR A 138 -10.03 -3.34 -17.18
CA THR A 138 -10.09 -4.81 -17.10
C THR A 138 -11.17 -5.29 -16.15
N ARG A 139 -11.44 -4.56 -15.06
CA ARG A 139 -12.53 -4.85 -14.13
C ARG A 139 -13.91 -4.69 -14.79
N GLU A 140 -14.12 -3.60 -15.52
CA GLU A 140 -15.40 -3.33 -16.18
C GLU A 140 -15.73 -4.38 -17.25
N ASN A 141 -14.73 -4.91 -17.92
CA ASN A 141 -14.87 -5.93 -18.96
C ASN A 141 -15.03 -7.37 -18.42
N ASN A 142 -15.18 -7.59 -17.10
CA ASN A 142 -15.28 -8.90 -16.45
C ASN A 142 -14.15 -9.90 -16.76
N ASN A 143 -13.02 -9.46 -17.28
CA ASN A 143 -11.87 -10.30 -17.57
C ASN A 143 -10.98 -10.48 -16.32
N GLN A 144 -11.53 -11.07 -15.25
CA GLN A 144 -10.80 -11.32 -13.99
C GLN A 144 -9.73 -12.44 -14.10
N ASN A 145 -9.59 -13.07 -15.25
CA ASN A 145 -8.71 -14.26 -15.43
C ASN A 145 -7.22 -13.94 -15.52
N GLU A 146 -6.80 -12.68 -15.63
CA GLU A 146 -5.37 -12.31 -15.74
C GLU A 146 -4.69 -12.00 -14.39
N LEU A 147 -5.45 -11.91 -13.31
CA LEU A 147 -4.87 -11.83 -11.96
C LEU A 147 -4.51 -13.25 -11.52
N GLY A 148 -3.25 -13.61 -11.69
CA GLY A 148 -2.72 -14.93 -11.38
C GLY A 148 -3.29 -15.50 -10.08
N ASN A 149 -3.91 -16.69 -10.18
CA ASN A 149 -4.60 -17.36 -9.07
C ASN A 149 -3.65 -17.82 -7.94
N SER A 150 -2.34 -17.68 -8.09
CA SER A 150 -1.34 -18.09 -7.10
C SER A 150 -0.78 -16.89 -6.33
N LEU A 151 -0.63 -17.07 -5.02
CA LEU A 151 0.09 -16.09 -4.19
C LEU A 151 1.57 -16.08 -4.59
N PRO A 152 2.22 -14.89 -4.57
CA PRO A 152 3.64 -14.80 -4.85
C PRO A 152 4.47 -15.69 -3.89
N ASP A 153 5.48 -16.39 -4.41
CA ASP A 153 6.35 -17.29 -3.65
C ASP A 153 6.95 -16.63 -2.40
N ILE A 154 7.22 -15.32 -2.48
CA ILE A 154 7.76 -14.56 -1.35
C ILE A 154 6.76 -14.50 -0.17
N LEU A 155 5.45 -14.52 -0.43
CA LEU A 155 4.43 -14.59 0.61
C LEU A 155 4.23 -16.01 1.11
N LEU A 156 4.21 -17.00 0.21
CA LEU A 156 4.08 -18.41 0.59
C LEU A 156 5.19 -18.86 1.55
N LYS A 157 6.41 -18.32 1.41
CA LYS A 157 7.53 -18.57 2.31
C LYS A 157 7.44 -17.86 3.66
N LYS A 158 6.62 -16.83 3.77
CA LYS A 158 6.51 -15.95 4.96
C LYS A 158 5.21 -16.10 5.73
N LEU A 159 4.16 -16.55 5.05
CA LEU A 159 2.84 -16.69 5.61
C LEU A 159 2.47 -18.17 5.64
N TYR A 160 2.12 -18.67 6.81
CA TYR A 160 1.52 -19.99 6.97
C TYR A 160 0.03 -19.88 6.63
N LEU A 161 -0.27 -20.01 5.32
CA LEU A 161 -1.64 -19.98 4.80
C LEU A 161 -2.10 -21.42 4.60
N ASP A 162 -2.53 -22.05 5.68
CA ASP A 162 -3.19 -23.34 5.69
C ASP A 162 -4.63 -23.21 6.22
N ASP A 163 -5.35 -24.30 6.30
CA ASP A 163 -6.75 -24.35 6.72
C ASP A 163 -6.94 -24.17 8.23
N GLU A 164 -5.85 -24.09 9.01
CA GLU A 164 -5.90 -23.96 10.46
C GLU A 164 -5.83 -22.49 10.89
N LEU A 165 -6.76 -22.06 11.74
CA LEU A 165 -6.78 -20.70 12.29
C LEU A 165 -5.51 -20.42 13.11
N ALA A 166 -4.96 -19.22 12.96
CA ALA A 166 -3.78 -18.77 13.70
C ALA A 166 -3.97 -18.90 15.23
N ALA A 167 -5.19 -18.66 15.73
CA ALA A 167 -5.53 -18.83 17.14
C ALA A 167 -5.41 -20.27 17.61
N GLU A 168 -5.83 -21.25 16.79
CA GLU A 168 -5.70 -22.68 17.12
C GLU A 168 -4.24 -23.11 17.18
N LYS A 169 -3.41 -22.61 16.25
CA LYS A 169 -1.96 -22.84 16.28
C LYS A 169 -1.30 -22.25 17.53
N MET A 170 -1.72 -21.07 17.95
CA MET A 170 -1.21 -20.44 19.17
C MET A 170 -1.56 -21.26 20.40
N VAL A 171 -2.77 -21.77 20.52
CA VAL A 171 -3.20 -22.66 21.62
C VAL A 171 -2.34 -23.94 21.65
N LYS A 172 -2.17 -24.61 20.51
CA LYS A 172 -1.33 -25.82 20.41
C LYS A 172 0.14 -25.59 20.78
N VAL A 173 0.67 -24.39 20.56
CA VAL A 173 2.03 -24.04 20.99
C VAL A 173 2.06 -23.82 22.50
N TRP A 174 1.05 -23.17 23.06
CA TRP A 174 0.96 -22.95 24.52
C TRP A 174 0.84 -24.25 25.31
N GLU A 175 -0.03 -25.19 24.87
CA GLU A 175 -0.20 -26.49 25.49
C GLU A 175 1.08 -27.37 25.50
N LYS A 176 2.09 -27.01 24.69
CA LYS A 176 3.38 -27.70 24.65
C LYS A 176 4.46 -27.08 25.57
N ILE A 177 4.17 -25.93 26.14
CA ILE A 177 5.10 -25.18 27.00
C ILE A 177 4.82 -25.45 28.49
N GLU A 178 3.64 -25.99 28.84
CA GLU A 178 3.30 -26.52 30.16
C GLU A 178 3.83 -27.95 30.35
#